data_b420d9495c63166d0768deb6842dde34
#
_entry.id   b420d9495c63166d0768deb6842dde34
#
_cell.length_a   1.000
_cell.length_b   1.000
_cell.length_c   1.000
_cell.angle_alpha   90.00
_cell.angle_beta   90.00
_cell.angle_gamma   90.00
#
_symmetry.space_group_name_H-M   'P 1'
#
loop_
_entity.id
_entity.type
_entity.pdbx_description
1 polymer ?
#
loop_
_entity_poly.entity_id
_entity_poly.type
_entity_poly.pdbx_seq_one_letter_code
_entity_poly.pdbx_strand_id
1 'polypeptide(L)'
;MALEAKQIQSVSLDTIGVNGLDTQTTATALGPNWFIKADNIVYTEGGKVAFRKGLKQGTLTGGAKVGSMVEHTVGASKKIFGGVGSNIYEIDLSDKDNAWTNAFATGASSSDWQFKNFNTDLLAAQASSDCLIYKTATSWSKIKDVTGYSVPPGVSTFNPSCMLGFYGRAWAGGISEENDVLYYSKLLDPTKWASSDNGGIIDLKSVWGQDEIIAIEAFAGKLAIFGKENIAIYNSPDIIGSIALDEVIQGIGCVSRDSIQSIGDDLYFLSDTGVRSLYRTAQLDKLPLTEKSVTIKDELIANINGSTNVKSSFMLNEGLYLLSFVDRNVTYVFDTTFKTEKETPRISKWNFADNRQPASLTYTETYGLLVGQQSGRVATYEGYYDVDYSGSSVYTYNSYTVNFSTVWIDLGQGIQSSILKRLVMVVAGGQGTDVGIRLYKDFEMIPKISPTFKLNPTLSGEPSYWGATFAKYGPLTGHTHTAATHPAASKYAPLHGFKERSIPLAGNAKYIRLEWDAVTKGYKASLQSLSLLF
;
A
#
# COMPACT_ATOMS: atom_id res chain seq x y z
N MET A 1 0.53 -48.75 -42.64
CA MET A 1 0.00 -48.04 -41.46
C MET A 1 0.71 -46.70 -41.37
N ALA A 2 0.08 -45.63 -41.76
CA ALA A 2 0.62 -44.29 -41.50
C ALA A 2 0.53 -44.01 -40.00
N LEU A 3 1.63 -43.79 -39.34
CA LEU A 3 1.68 -43.29 -37.98
C LEU A 3 1.09 -41.88 -38.03
N GLU A 4 -0.18 -41.71 -37.61
CA GLU A 4 -0.70 -40.38 -37.36
C GLU A 4 0.25 -39.68 -36.38
N ALA A 5 0.84 -38.59 -36.81
CA ALA A 5 1.68 -37.75 -35.95
C ALA A 5 0.76 -37.25 -34.84
N LYS A 6 0.97 -37.75 -33.61
CA LYS A 6 0.22 -37.34 -32.42
C LYS A 6 0.42 -35.85 -32.26
N GLN A 7 -0.59 -35.08 -32.48
CA GLN A 7 -0.54 -33.62 -32.42
C GLN A 7 -0.13 -33.20 -31.01
N ILE A 8 0.97 -32.45 -30.92
CA ILE A 8 1.42 -31.88 -29.65
C ILE A 8 0.40 -30.82 -29.27
N GLN A 9 -0.26 -31.00 -28.14
CA GLN A 9 -1.18 -30.01 -27.59
C GLN A 9 -0.38 -29.02 -26.75
N SER A 10 -0.70 -27.74 -26.87
CA SER A 10 -0.14 -26.67 -26.05
C SER A 10 -1.27 -25.87 -25.41
N VAL A 11 -1.10 -25.53 -24.16
CA VAL A 11 -1.95 -24.58 -23.47
C VAL A 11 -1.10 -23.36 -23.15
N SER A 12 -1.50 -22.20 -23.68
CA SER A 12 -0.93 -20.92 -23.32
C SER A 12 -1.65 -20.37 -22.09
N LEU A 13 -0.87 -19.95 -21.10
CA LEU A 13 -1.34 -19.39 -19.86
C LEU A 13 -0.91 -17.90 -19.79
N ASP A 14 -1.24 -17.14 -20.84
CA ASP A 14 -0.78 -15.75 -20.99
C ASP A 14 -1.38 -14.80 -19.94
N THR A 15 -2.49 -15.18 -19.32
CA THR A 15 -3.22 -14.42 -18.30
C THR A 15 -3.08 -15.01 -16.90
N ILE A 16 -2.02 -15.81 -16.67
CA ILE A 16 -1.83 -16.48 -15.40
C ILE A 16 -1.80 -15.49 -14.23
N GLY A 17 -2.67 -15.72 -13.25
CA GLY A 17 -2.75 -14.88 -12.04
C GLY A 17 -3.18 -13.44 -12.26
N VAL A 18 -3.73 -13.08 -13.44
CA VAL A 18 -4.13 -11.71 -13.76
C VAL A 18 -5.18 -11.13 -12.80
N ASN A 19 -5.97 -11.96 -12.16
CA ASN A 19 -6.97 -11.56 -11.16
C ASN A 19 -6.40 -11.44 -9.73
N GLY A 20 -5.15 -11.83 -9.51
CA GLY A 20 -4.50 -11.72 -8.21
C GLY A 20 -4.73 -12.91 -7.29
N LEU A 21 -4.68 -12.66 -5.99
CA LEU A 21 -4.78 -13.64 -4.92
C LEU A 21 -6.24 -13.99 -4.60
N ASP A 22 -6.54 -15.28 -4.53
CA ASP A 22 -7.79 -15.81 -3.97
C ASP A 22 -7.46 -16.96 -3.02
N THR A 23 -7.73 -16.77 -1.73
CA THR A 23 -7.56 -17.76 -0.67
C THR A 23 -8.89 -18.32 -0.14
N GLN A 24 -10.02 -17.81 -0.65
CA GLN A 24 -11.36 -18.20 -0.21
C GLN A 24 -11.91 -19.36 -1.02
N THR A 25 -11.72 -19.30 -2.32
CA THR A 25 -12.23 -20.33 -3.22
C THR A 25 -11.27 -21.51 -3.26
N THR A 26 -11.81 -22.73 -3.33
CA THR A 26 -10.95 -23.93 -3.44
C THR A 26 -10.08 -23.86 -4.69
N ALA A 27 -8.83 -24.23 -4.57
CA ALA A 27 -7.84 -24.13 -5.65
C ALA A 27 -8.19 -24.98 -6.90
N THR A 28 -9.14 -25.88 -6.80
CA THR A 28 -9.65 -26.70 -7.91
C THR A 28 -10.83 -26.07 -8.64
N ALA A 29 -11.53 -25.14 -8.01
CA ALA A 29 -12.65 -24.41 -8.59
C ALA A 29 -12.25 -23.10 -9.26
N LEU A 30 -11.03 -22.62 -8.96
CA LEU A 30 -10.47 -21.40 -9.55
C LEU A 30 -9.85 -21.69 -10.92
N GLY A 31 -10.02 -20.75 -11.85
CA GLY A 31 -9.31 -20.76 -13.13
C GLY A 31 -7.84 -20.32 -12.99
N PRO A 32 -7.02 -20.55 -14.02
CA PRO A 32 -5.58 -20.21 -14.02
C PRO A 32 -5.30 -18.70 -13.89
N ASN A 33 -6.32 -17.86 -14.02
CA ASN A 33 -6.25 -16.41 -13.86
C ASN A 33 -6.05 -15.97 -12.40
N TRP A 34 -6.13 -16.89 -11.43
CA TRP A 34 -5.97 -16.63 -10.02
C TRP A 34 -4.69 -17.26 -9.46
N PHE A 35 -4.15 -16.64 -8.42
CA PHE A 35 -3.12 -17.20 -7.57
C PHE A 35 -3.68 -17.64 -6.21
N ILE A 36 -3.13 -18.72 -5.66
CA ILE A 36 -3.34 -19.11 -4.25
C ILE A 36 -2.26 -18.58 -3.32
N LYS A 37 -1.17 -18.06 -3.89
CA LYS A 37 -0.09 -17.38 -3.19
C LYS A 37 0.47 -16.29 -4.09
N ALA A 38 0.70 -15.08 -3.54
CA ALA A 38 1.10 -13.91 -4.31
C ALA A 38 1.92 -12.95 -3.44
N ASP A 39 3.17 -13.33 -3.13
CA ASP A 39 4.03 -12.60 -2.21
C ASP A 39 5.06 -11.76 -2.96
N ASN A 40 5.19 -10.48 -2.57
CA ASN A 40 6.14 -9.51 -3.10
C ASN A 40 6.02 -9.26 -4.62
N ILE A 41 4.82 -9.41 -5.16
CA ILE A 41 4.50 -9.12 -6.55
C ILE A 41 3.68 -7.84 -6.70
N VAL A 42 3.78 -7.26 -7.88
CA VAL A 42 2.93 -6.20 -8.42
C VAL A 42 2.53 -6.54 -9.85
N TYR A 43 1.55 -5.85 -10.38
CA TYR A 43 1.13 -6.04 -11.76
C TYR A 43 1.59 -4.87 -12.62
N THR A 44 2.06 -5.18 -13.83
CA THR A 44 2.34 -4.13 -14.82
C THR A 44 1.03 -3.62 -15.43
N GLU A 45 1.08 -2.48 -16.12
CA GLU A 45 -0.07 -1.94 -16.85
C GLU A 45 -0.71 -2.97 -17.81
N GLY A 46 0.10 -3.83 -18.43
CA GLY A 46 -0.37 -4.95 -19.26
C GLY A 46 -0.87 -6.17 -18.49
N GLY A 47 -1.06 -6.10 -17.16
CA GLY A 47 -1.55 -7.21 -16.33
C GLY A 47 -0.53 -8.32 -16.09
N LYS A 48 0.75 -8.10 -16.39
CA LYS A 48 1.80 -9.11 -16.18
C LYS A 48 2.35 -9.03 -14.76
N VAL A 49 2.65 -10.20 -14.20
CA VAL A 49 3.24 -10.32 -12.86
C VAL A 49 4.67 -9.81 -12.86
N ALA A 50 4.98 -8.90 -11.96
CA ALA A 50 6.31 -8.31 -11.80
C ALA A 50 6.73 -8.27 -10.32
N PHE A 51 8.03 -8.10 -10.09
CA PHE A 51 8.57 -7.91 -8.75
C PHE A 51 8.19 -6.52 -8.23
N ARG A 52 7.85 -6.41 -6.93
CA ARG A 52 7.74 -5.11 -6.26
C ARG A 52 9.08 -4.37 -6.28
N LYS A 53 9.06 -3.07 -6.04
CA LYS A 53 10.28 -2.35 -5.71
C LYS A 53 10.75 -2.70 -4.29
N GLY A 54 12.01 -2.44 -4.01
CA GLY A 54 12.59 -2.57 -2.68
C GLY A 54 12.32 -1.35 -1.80
N LEU A 55 12.76 -1.47 -0.55
CA LEU A 55 12.78 -0.37 0.42
C LEU A 55 14.23 0.10 0.62
N LYS A 56 14.52 1.33 0.25
CA LYS A 56 15.82 1.93 0.49
C LYS A 56 15.75 2.81 1.74
N GLN A 57 16.44 2.36 2.77
CA GLN A 57 16.51 3.11 4.02
C GLN A 57 17.25 4.43 3.85
N GLY A 58 16.66 5.45 4.45
CA GLY A 58 17.26 6.77 4.62
C GLY A 58 17.81 6.99 6.04
N THR A 59 17.54 8.16 6.56
CA THR A 59 18.01 8.64 7.86
C THR A 59 17.53 7.84 9.06
N LEU A 60 18.30 7.86 10.13
CA LEU A 60 18.07 7.18 11.41
C LEU A 60 17.52 8.15 12.47
N THR A 61 16.53 7.66 13.23
CA THR A 61 15.97 8.35 14.40
C THR A 61 16.56 7.78 15.65
N GLY A 62 17.39 7.76 16.27
CA GLY A 62 17.78 7.22 17.59
C GLY A 62 17.09 5.92 18.07
N GLY A 63 16.50 5.12 17.18
CA GLY A 63 16.02 3.76 17.47
C GLY A 63 14.55 3.60 17.88
N ALA A 64 13.75 4.66 17.97
CA ALA A 64 12.31 4.55 18.22
C ALA A 64 11.52 4.42 16.91
N LYS A 65 10.43 3.65 16.92
CA LYS A 65 9.57 3.47 15.73
C LYS A 65 9.04 4.79 15.18
N VAL A 66 8.93 4.88 13.86
CA VAL A 66 8.30 6.01 13.14
C VAL A 66 6.81 5.69 12.98
N GLY A 67 5.99 6.09 13.95
CA GLY A 67 4.58 5.69 14.03
C GLY A 67 3.64 6.43 13.10
N SER A 68 4.03 7.63 12.63
CA SER A 68 3.24 8.46 11.73
C SER A 68 4.12 9.42 10.95
N MET A 69 3.69 9.77 9.74
CA MET A 69 4.39 10.74 8.88
C MET A 69 3.40 11.54 8.05
N VAL A 70 3.81 12.74 7.63
CA VAL A 70 3.03 13.60 6.74
C VAL A 70 3.95 14.51 5.92
N GLU A 71 3.57 14.81 4.68
CA GLU A 71 4.11 15.92 3.90
C GLU A 71 3.25 17.17 4.12
N HIS A 72 3.87 18.24 4.54
CA HIS A 72 3.23 19.53 4.74
C HIS A 72 3.78 20.54 3.74
N THR A 73 2.89 21.19 3.00
CA THR A 73 3.25 22.13 1.95
C THR A 73 2.84 23.54 2.34
N VAL A 74 3.79 24.46 2.35
CA VAL A 74 3.56 25.89 2.59
C VAL A 74 4.17 26.70 1.45
N GLY A 75 3.34 27.21 0.58
CA GLY A 75 3.80 27.87 -0.64
C GLY A 75 4.61 26.92 -1.53
N ALA A 76 5.86 27.25 -1.79
CA ALA A 76 6.77 26.40 -2.56
C ALA A 76 7.60 25.45 -1.68
N SER A 77 7.52 25.55 -0.36
CA SER A 77 8.29 24.73 0.58
C SER A 77 7.52 23.50 0.99
N LYS A 78 8.15 22.34 0.90
CA LYS A 78 7.62 21.05 1.37
C LYS A 78 8.48 20.55 2.52
N LYS A 79 7.82 20.19 3.61
CA LYS A 79 8.44 19.62 4.80
C LYS A 79 7.81 18.29 5.12
N ILE A 80 8.60 17.34 5.60
CA ILE A 80 8.10 16.06 6.09
C ILE A 80 8.23 16.08 7.60
N PHE A 81 7.12 15.78 8.28
CA PHE A 81 7.10 15.59 9.71
C PHE A 81 6.82 14.13 10.06
N GLY A 82 7.44 13.66 11.14
CA GLY A 82 7.24 12.30 11.65
C GLY A 82 7.14 12.23 13.15
N GLY A 83 6.17 11.46 13.64
CA GLY A 83 6.03 11.10 15.05
C GLY A 83 6.96 9.94 15.39
N VAL A 84 7.86 10.13 16.36
CA VAL A 84 8.85 9.15 16.77
C VAL A 84 9.02 9.17 18.29
N GLY A 85 8.69 8.07 18.95
CA GLY A 85 8.65 8.02 20.40
C GLY A 85 7.72 9.10 20.97
N SER A 86 8.23 9.95 21.83
CA SER A 86 7.50 11.08 22.43
C SER A 86 7.70 12.41 21.69
N ASN A 87 8.28 12.41 20.50
CA ASN A 87 8.62 13.62 19.76
C ASN A 87 8.03 13.64 18.36
N ILE A 88 7.85 14.84 17.82
CA ILE A 88 7.66 15.07 16.39
C ILE A 88 8.95 15.71 15.84
N TYR A 89 9.45 15.15 14.74
CA TYR A 89 10.66 15.62 14.06
C TYR A 89 10.34 16.16 12.67
N GLU A 90 11.14 17.10 12.21
CA GLU A 90 11.25 17.45 10.80
C GLU A 90 12.25 16.47 10.16
N ILE A 91 11.79 15.73 9.14
CA ILE A 91 12.56 14.68 8.48
C ILE A 91 13.21 15.25 7.22
N ASP A 92 14.53 15.25 7.18
CA ASP A 92 15.28 15.57 5.97
C ASP A 92 15.81 14.28 5.32
N LEU A 93 15.22 13.90 4.18
CA LEU A 93 15.65 12.73 3.43
C LEU A 93 16.86 13.00 2.53
N SER A 94 17.27 14.26 2.36
CA SER A 94 18.46 14.63 1.59
C SER A 94 19.74 14.43 2.40
N ASP A 95 19.67 14.61 3.70
CA ASP A 95 20.78 14.41 4.63
C ASP A 95 20.65 13.07 5.36
N LYS A 96 21.39 12.07 4.88
CA LYS A 96 21.29 10.69 5.37
C LYS A 96 22.14 10.42 6.61
N ASP A 97 23.13 11.25 6.88
CA ASP A 97 24.10 11.08 7.96
C ASP A 97 23.74 11.84 9.23
N ASN A 98 22.91 12.86 9.14
CA ASN A 98 22.52 13.66 10.29
C ASN A 98 21.19 13.19 10.90
N ALA A 99 21.10 13.34 12.20
CA ALA A 99 19.86 13.14 12.94
C ALA A 99 18.81 14.17 12.50
N TRP A 100 17.54 13.77 12.51
CA TRP A 100 16.46 14.70 12.22
C TRP A 100 16.46 15.89 13.17
N THR A 101 16.08 17.03 12.63
CA THR A 101 16.15 18.32 13.33
C THR A 101 14.78 18.71 13.90
N ASN A 102 14.79 19.81 14.67
CA ASN A 102 13.57 20.44 15.16
C ASN A 102 12.65 19.51 15.97
N ALA A 103 13.26 18.71 16.86
CA ALA A 103 12.49 17.85 17.76
C ALA A 103 11.54 18.69 18.63
N PHE A 104 10.24 18.39 18.56
CA PHE A 104 9.24 18.91 19.46
C PHE A 104 8.80 17.82 20.43
N ALA A 105 9.03 18.04 21.73
CA ALA A 105 8.60 17.14 22.78
C ALA A 105 7.08 17.27 22.99
N THR A 106 6.33 16.25 22.60
CA THR A 106 4.86 16.28 22.65
C THR A 106 4.30 16.02 24.03
N GLY A 107 5.04 15.29 24.86
CA GLY A 107 4.58 14.75 26.13
C GLY A 107 3.69 13.51 26.00
N ALA A 108 3.45 13.04 24.77
CA ALA A 108 2.70 11.82 24.50
C ALA A 108 3.56 10.58 24.69
N SER A 109 2.93 9.45 25.07
CA SER A 109 3.60 8.14 25.18
C SER A 109 3.66 7.37 23.86
N SER A 110 2.95 7.82 22.84
CA SER A 110 2.84 7.17 21.54
C SER A 110 3.29 8.07 20.39
N SER A 111 3.87 7.48 19.36
CA SER A 111 4.26 8.15 18.11
C SER A 111 3.15 8.12 17.04
N ASP A 112 1.97 7.62 17.40
CA ASP A 112 0.85 7.40 16.48
C ASP A 112 -0.06 8.62 16.39
N TRP A 113 0.34 9.59 15.59
CA TRP A 113 -0.38 10.83 15.34
C TRP A 113 -1.18 10.75 14.05
N GLN A 114 -2.38 11.32 14.05
CA GLN A 114 -3.05 11.68 12.81
C GLN A 114 -2.70 13.13 12.47
N PHE A 115 -2.05 13.31 11.34
CA PHE A 115 -1.73 14.64 10.81
C PHE A 115 -2.75 15.04 9.76
N LYS A 116 -3.23 16.28 9.81
CA LYS A 116 -4.12 16.85 8.78
C LYS A 116 -3.71 18.29 8.45
N ASN A 117 -3.49 18.54 7.18
CA ASN A 117 -3.23 19.89 6.69
C ASN A 117 -4.49 20.74 6.80
N PHE A 118 -4.34 21.95 7.31
CA PHE A 118 -5.41 22.94 7.43
C PHE A 118 -4.90 24.31 6.98
N ASN A 119 -5.25 24.72 5.78
CA ASN A 119 -4.69 25.92 5.14
C ASN A 119 -3.15 25.90 5.16
N THR A 120 -2.53 26.86 5.86
CA THR A 120 -1.08 26.95 6.04
C THR A 120 -0.58 26.25 7.31
N ASP A 121 -1.49 25.76 8.15
CA ASP A 121 -1.19 25.11 9.41
C ASP A 121 -1.25 23.58 9.25
N LEU A 122 -0.59 22.86 10.13
CA LEU A 122 -0.68 21.41 10.25
C LEU A 122 -1.19 21.05 11.63
N LEU A 123 -2.25 20.27 11.69
CA LEU A 123 -2.84 19.77 12.93
C LEU A 123 -2.38 18.34 13.20
N ALA A 124 -2.15 18.01 14.46
CA ALA A 124 -1.82 16.65 14.87
C ALA A 124 -2.71 16.22 16.04
N ALA A 125 -3.42 15.10 15.85
CA ALA A 125 -4.38 14.56 16.80
C ALA A 125 -3.95 13.20 17.32
N GLN A 126 -4.13 13.00 18.63
CA GLN A 126 -3.91 11.73 19.31
C GLN A 126 -4.76 11.69 20.59
N ALA A 127 -5.54 10.62 20.79
CA ALA A 127 -6.47 10.49 21.92
C ALA A 127 -5.81 10.60 23.31
N SER A 128 -4.53 10.27 23.44
CA SER A 128 -3.78 10.28 24.72
C SER A 128 -3.03 11.58 25.00
N SER A 129 -3.17 12.60 24.15
CA SER A 129 -2.41 13.86 24.27
C SER A 129 -3.22 15.05 23.78
N ASP A 130 -2.87 16.25 24.27
CA ASP A 130 -3.39 17.49 23.73
C ASP A 130 -3.19 17.57 22.22
N CYS A 131 -4.17 18.10 21.50
CA CYS A 131 -4.03 18.39 20.08
C CYS A 131 -2.89 19.39 19.84
N LEU A 132 -2.09 19.15 18.81
CA LEU A 132 -0.95 20.00 18.45
C LEU A 132 -1.24 20.76 17.16
N ILE A 133 -0.62 21.91 17.04
CA ILE A 133 -0.66 22.74 15.84
C ILE A 133 0.76 23.17 15.45
N TYR A 134 1.10 23.02 14.19
CA TYR A 134 2.30 23.61 13.59
C TYR A 134 1.89 24.84 12.79
N LYS A 135 2.47 25.98 13.15
CA LYS A 135 2.35 27.23 12.39
C LYS A 135 3.69 27.57 11.77
N THR A 136 3.70 27.83 10.49
CA THR A 136 4.92 28.08 9.73
C THR A 136 5.81 29.17 10.33
N ALA A 137 5.20 30.18 10.93
CA ALA A 137 5.93 31.30 11.55
C ALA A 137 6.51 30.99 12.94
N THR A 138 5.99 29.98 13.66
CA THR A 138 6.26 29.77 15.09
C THR A 138 6.73 28.39 15.50
N SER A 139 6.59 27.37 14.64
CA SER A 139 6.85 25.97 14.96
C SER A 139 5.68 25.23 15.64
N TRP A 140 5.92 24.03 16.17
CA TRP A 140 4.93 23.24 16.91
C TRP A 140 4.58 23.85 18.27
N SER A 141 3.32 23.76 18.63
CA SER A 141 2.80 24.09 19.97
C SER A 141 1.57 23.24 20.29
N LYS A 142 1.21 23.13 21.57
CA LYS A 142 -0.10 22.62 21.95
C LYS A 142 -1.14 23.64 21.55
N ILE A 143 -2.26 23.20 21.00
CA ILE A 143 -3.32 24.11 20.52
C ILE A 143 -3.85 25.00 21.64
N LYS A 144 -3.93 24.46 22.86
CA LYS A 144 -4.38 25.18 24.06
C LYS A 144 -3.46 26.32 24.49
N ASP A 145 -2.17 26.27 24.12
CA ASP A 145 -1.18 27.29 24.48
C ASP A 145 -1.13 28.43 23.46
N VAL A 146 -1.91 28.32 22.37
CA VAL A 146 -2.03 29.38 21.36
C VAL A 146 -2.87 30.53 21.91
N THR A 147 -2.33 31.75 21.79
CA THR A 147 -3.04 32.96 22.23
C THR A 147 -4.44 33.04 21.61
N GLY A 148 -5.43 33.17 22.48
CA GLY A 148 -6.82 33.25 22.05
C GLY A 148 -7.51 31.91 21.80
N TYR A 149 -6.91 30.80 22.17
CA TYR A 149 -7.57 29.48 22.12
C TYR A 149 -8.88 29.51 22.90
N SER A 150 -9.91 28.85 22.34
CA SER A 150 -11.16 28.60 23.07
C SER A 150 -11.46 27.09 23.04
N VAL A 151 -11.80 26.56 24.23
CA VAL A 151 -12.09 25.14 24.43
C VAL A 151 -13.42 24.74 23.78
N PRO A 152 -13.54 23.54 23.19
CA PRO A 152 -14.81 23.03 22.70
C PRO A 152 -15.86 22.89 23.80
N PRO A 153 -17.16 23.07 23.51
CA PRO A 153 -18.23 22.89 24.50
C PRO A 153 -18.28 21.45 25.05
N GLY A 154 -18.45 21.31 26.34
CA GLY A 154 -18.68 20.01 26.99
C GLY A 154 -17.44 19.20 27.35
N VAL A 155 -16.26 19.66 26.99
CA VAL A 155 -15.01 18.95 27.31
C VAL A 155 -14.04 19.83 28.10
N SER A 156 -13.25 19.20 28.95
CA SER A 156 -12.20 19.88 29.73
C SER A 156 -10.84 19.83 29.05
N THR A 157 -10.59 18.77 28.27
CA THR A 157 -9.34 18.55 27.56
C THR A 157 -9.61 18.29 26.09
N PHE A 158 -8.92 19.02 25.20
CA PHE A 158 -9.05 18.82 23.75
C PHE A 158 -8.02 17.81 23.24
N ASN A 159 -8.39 16.54 23.26
CA ASN A 159 -7.57 15.39 22.86
C ASN A 159 -8.28 14.49 21.82
N PRO A 160 -8.61 15.02 20.64
CA PRO A 160 -9.33 14.24 19.64
C PRO A 160 -8.50 13.07 19.12
N SER A 161 -9.17 11.94 18.88
CA SER A 161 -8.53 10.79 18.23
C SER A 161 -8.42 10.98 16.71
N CYS A 162 -9.33 11.73 16.11
CA CYS A 162 -9.37 11.99 14.67
C CYS A 162 -9.73 13.45 14.36
N MET A 163 -9.19 13.95 13.27
CA MET A 163 -9.44 15.30 12.75
C MET A 163 -9.53 15.30 11.23
N LEU A 164 -10.20 16.34 10.70
CA LEU A 164 -10.28 16.62 9.27
C LEU A 164 -10.30 18.14 9.05
N GLY A 165 -9.56 18.63 8.05
CA GLY A 165 -9.72 19.99 7.51
C GLY A 165 -10.65 19.96 6.30
N PHE A 166 -11.84 20.54 6.40
CA PHE A 166 -12.80 20.50 5.32
C PHE A 166 -13.67 21.77 5.28
N TYR A 167 -13.88 22.35 4.11
CA TYR A 167 -14.59 23.60 3.88
C TYR A 167 -14.16 24.75 4.82
N GLY A 168 -12.84 24.89 4.99
CA GLY A 168 -12.27 25.96 5.82
C GLY A 168 -12.52 25.83 7.32
N ARG A 169 -13.00 24.68 7.81
CA ARG A 169 -13.14 24.35 9.22
C ARG A 169 -12.32 23.12 9.58
N ALA A 170 -11.82 23.10 10.79
CA ALA A 170 -11.28 21.90 11.39
C ALA A 170 -12.42 21.16 12.09
N TRP A 171 -12.53 19.87 11.79
CA TRP A 171 -13.46 18.93 12.40
C TRP A 171 -12.70 17.98 13.29
N ALA A 172 -13.22 17.65 14.45
CA ALA A 172 -12.55 16.80 15.42
C ALA A 172 -13.56 15.87 16.11
N GLY A 173 -13.14 14.63 16.39
CA GLY A 173 -13.97 13.62 17.03
C GLY A 173 -13.17 12.61 17.84
N GLY A 174 -13.90 11.71 18.52
CA GLY A 174 -13.31 10.67 19.35
C GLY A 174 -12.55 11.22 20.56
N ILE A 175 -13.11 12.25 21.22
CA ILE A 175 -12.60 12.78 22.49
C ILE A 175 -13.11 11.86 23.59
N SER A 176 -12.24 11.42 24.48
CA SER A 176 -12.56 10.42 25.51
C SER A 176 -13.68 10.85 26.50
N GLU A 177 -13.87 12.15 26.71
CA GLU A 177 -14.93 12.71 27.56
C GLU A 177 -16.31 12.64 26.87
N GLU A 178 -16.34 12.80 25.52
CA GLU A 178 -17.55 12.81 24.68
C GLU A 178 -17.20 12.17 23.32
N ASN A 179 -17.12 10.84 23.28
CA ASN A 179 -16.62 10.08 22.13
C ASN A 179 -17.58 9.96 20.94
N ASP A 180 -18.83 10.36 21.13
CA ASP A 180 -19.91 10.35 20.14
C ASP A 180 -20.31 11.78 19.68
N VAL A 181 -19.53 12.78 20.06
CA VAL A 181 -19.75 14.18 19.66
C VAL A 181 -18.70 14.61 18.64
N LEU A 182 -19.18 15.17 17.53
CA LEU A 182 -18.36 15.80 16.52
C LEU A 182 -18.24 17.29 16.81
N TYR A 183 -17.01 17.79 16.83
CA TYR A 183 -16.67 19.19 17.05
C TYR A 183 -16.25 19.86 15.75
N TYR A 184 -16.58 21.15 15.60
CA TYR A 184 -16.07 21.97 14.50
C TYR A 184 -15.56 23.32 14.99
N SER A 185 -14.49 23.77 14.34
CA SER A 185 -13.87 25.06 14.65
C SER A 185 -14.59 26.22 13.96
N LYS A 186 -14.22 27.46 14.36
CA LYS A 186 -14.49 28.64 13.57
C LYS A 186 -13.95 28.53 12.15
N LEU A 187 -14.60 29.18 11.20
CA LEU A 187 -14.14 29.25 9.81
C LEU A 187 -12.73 29.87 9.75
N LEU A 188 -11.81 29.19 9.07
CA LEU A 188 -10.41 29.56 8.85
C LEU A 188 -9.55 29.72 10.12
N ASP A 189 -10.07 29.34 11.29
CA ASP A 189 -9.33 29.42 12.54
C ASP A 189 -9.48 28.13 13.36
N PRO A 190 -8.49 27.23 13.34
CA PRO A 190 -8.56 25.94 14.02
C PRO A 190 -8.29 26.05 15.53
N THR A 191 -8.08 27.25 16.07
CA THR A 191 -7.86 27.48 17.51
C THR A 191 -9.13 27.88 18.25
N LYS A 192 -10.22 28.16 17.53
CA LYS A 192 -11.50 28.65 18.06
C LYS A 192 -12.58 27.59 17.95
N TRP A 193 -12.96 26.99 19.08
CA TRP A 193 -13.92 25.89 19.14
C TRP A 193 -15.19 26.20 19.92
N ALA A 194 -15.20 27.24 20.78
CA ALA A 194 -16.37 27.61 21.57
C ALA A 194 -17.52 28.14 20.70
N SER A 195 -18.74 27.91 21.13
CA SER A 195 -19.94 28.40 20.43
C SER A 195 -19.97 29.94 20.34
N SER A 196 -19.42 30.65 21.34
CA SER A 196 -19.23 32.09 21.31
C SER A 196 -18.31 32.59 20.19
N ASP A 197 -17.43 31.73 19.70
CA ASP A 197 -16.49 32.02 18.63
C ASP A 197 -16.91 31.44 17.25
N ASN A 198 -18.18 31.04 17.11
CA ASN A 198 -18.72 30.33 15.92
C ASN A 198 -18.11 28.94 15.68
N GLY A 199 -17.58 28.30 16.71
CA GLY A 199 -17.37 26.86 16.77
C GLY A 199 -18.65 26.18 17.26
N GLY A 200 -18.63 24.84 17.35
CA GLY A 200 -19.80 24.13 17.88
C GLY A 200 -19.67 22.62 17.81
N ILE A 201 -20.80 21.95 17.98
CA ILE A 201 -20.90 20.50 18.07
C ILE A 201 -22.02 19.96 17.19
N ILE A 202 -21.90 18.69 16.84
CA ILE A 202 -22.97 17.84 16.31
C ILE A 202 -23.02 16.61 17.21
N ASP A 203 -24.09 16.42 17.92
CA ASP A 203 -24.32 15.27 18.80
C ASP A 203 -24.89 14.12 17.98
N LEU A 204 -24.16 13.02 17.93
CA LEU A 204 -24.51 11.82 17.16
C LEU A 204 -25.29 10.78 17.99
N LYS A 205 -25.44 10.96 19.30
CA LYS A 205 -26.21 10.05 20.18
C LYS A 205 -27.62 9.79 19.68
N SER A 206 -28.27 10.85 19.16
CA SER A 206 -29.62 10.74 18.61
C SER A 206 -29.68 10.12 17.22
N VAL A 207 -28.54 10.01 16.56
CA VAL A 207 -28.42 9.54 15.15
C VAL A 207 -28.15 8.06 15.06
N TRP A 208 -27.19 7.55 15.84
CA TRP A 208 -26.75 6.15 15.77
C TRP A 208 -26.77 5.40 17.11
N GLY A 209 -27.25 6.04 18.19
CA GLY A 209 -27.30 5.43 19.51
C GLY A 209 -25.95 5.48 20.23
N GLN A 210 -25.55 4.37 20.85
CA GLN A 210 -24.25 4.25 21.49
C GLN A 210 -23.23 3.76 20.47
N ASP A 211 -22.36 4.64 20.02
CA ASP A 211 -21.21 4.33 19.18
C ASP A 211 -20.11 5.37 19.46
N GLU A 212 -18.89 5.09 19.02
CA GLU A 212 -17.75 6.01 19.18
C GLU A 212 -17.23 6.47 17.82
N ILE A 213 -16.87 7.74 17.69
CA ILE A 213 -16.26 8.27 16.47
C ILE A 213 -14.84 7.74 16.33
N ILE A 214 -14.62 6.93 15.31
CA ILE A 214 -13.30 6.38 14.96
C ILE A 214 -12.57 7.29 13.97
N ALA A 215 -13.29 7.80 12.94
CA ALA A 215 -12.70 8.61 11.90
C ALA A 215 -13.67 9.58 11.27
N ILE A 216 -13.13 10.61 10.65
CA ILE A 216 -13.88 11.63 9.91
C ILE A 216 -13.17 11.81 8.57
N GLU A 217 -13.93 11.77 7.45
CA GLU A 217 -13.36 11.99 6.13
C GLU A 217 -14.35 12.70 5.19
N ALA A 218 -13.83 13.36 4.16
CA ALA A 218 -14.63 13.97 3.13
C ALA A 218 -15.00 12.96 2.05
N PHE A 219 -16.29 12.92 1.65
CA PHE A 219 -16.76 12.05 0.60
C PHE A 219 -17.77 12.77 -0.30
N ALA A 220 -17.44 12.90 -1.58
CA ALA A 220 -18.32 13.52 -2.60
C ALA A 220 -18.91 14.89 -2.16
N GLY A 221 -18.10 15.74 -1.52
CA GLY A 221 -18.55 17.04 -1.00
C GLY A 221 -19.37 16.98 0.30
N LYS A 222 -19.54 15.81 0.89
CA LYS A 222 -20.23 15.56 2.14
C LYS A 222 -19.23 15.21 3.24
N LEU A 223 -19.66 15.27 4.48
CA LEU A 223 -18.89 14.85 5.64
C LEU A 223 -19.31 13.44 6.03
N ALA A 224 -18.39 12.47 5.94
CA ALA A 224 -18.60 11.12 6.39
C ALA A 224 -17.95 10.91 7.77
N ILE A 225 -18.73 10.48 8.74
CA ILE A 225 -18.31 10.22 10.11
C ILE A 225 -18.42 8.71 10.32
N PHE A 226 -17.30 8.09 10.62
CA PHE A 226 -17.21 6.66 10.83
C PHE A 226 -17.21 6.36 12.32
N GLY A 227 -18.23 5.65 12.76
CA GLY A 227 -18.25 5.00 14.07
C GLY A 227 -17.63 3.61 13.99
N LYS A 228 -17.67 2.90 15.11
CA LYS A 228 -17.25 1.52 15.22
C LYS A 228 -18.22 0.56 14.52
N GLU A 229 -19.51 0.84 14.58
CA GLU A 229 -20.59 0.02 14.05
C GLU A 229 -21.49 0.75 13.04
N ASN A 230 -21.36 2.09 12.90
CA ASN A 230 -22.21 2.91 12.05
C ASN A 230 -21.41 3.93 11.25
N ILE A 231 -22.01 4.43 10.17
CA ILE A 231 -21.47 5.56 9.39
C ILE A 231 -22.58 6.59 9.21
N ALA A 232 -22.34 7.83 9.61
CA ALA A 232 -23.25 8.94 9.41
C ALA A 232 -22.71 9.89 8.33
N ILE A 233 -23.55 10.30 7.40
CA ILE A 233 -23.20 11.18 6.30
C ILE A 233 -24.01 12.45 6.40
N TYR A 234 -23.33 13.60 6.39
CA TYR A 234 -23.92 14.92 6.49
C TYR A 234 -23.71 15.72 5.22
N ASN A 235 -24.78 16.34 4.76
CA ASN A 235 -24.79 17.28 3.64
C ASN A 235 -24.44 18.70 4.11
N SER A 236 -23.98 19.52 3.15
CA SER A 236 -23.77 20.97 3.32
C SER A 236 -22.89 21.37 4.52
N PRO A 237 -21.73 20.71 4.73
CA PRO A 237 -20.83 21.05 5.84
C PRO A 237 -20.16 22.42 5.66
N ASP A 238 -20.29 23.04 4.51
CA ASP A 238 -19.84 24.40 4.17
C ASP A 238 -20.66 25.48 4.88
N ILE A 239 -21.97 25.24 5.08
CA ILE A 239 -22.91 26.18 5.72
C ILE A 239 -23.45 25.55 6.99
N ILE A 240 -22.90 25.90 8.15
CA ILE A 240 -23.26 25.30 9.44
C ILE A 240 -24.76 25.35 9.72
N GLY A 241 -25.45 26.45 9.37
CA GLY A 241 -26.89 26.56 9.55
C GLY A 241 -27.75 25.67 8.64
N SER A 242 -27.14 25.04 7.64
CA SER A 242 -27.78 24.15 6.66
C SER A 242 -27.26 22.72 6.72
N ILE A 243 -26.35 22.44 7.66
CA ILE A 243 -25.84 21.09 7.82
C ILE A 243 -26.97 20.15 8.22
N ALA A 244 -27.17 19.08 7.49
CA ALA A 244 -28.25 18.14 7.71
C ALA A 244 -27.75 16.70 7.53
N LEU A 245 -28.30 15.80 8.34
CA LEU A 245 -28.08 14.37 8.20
C LEU A 245 -28.67 13.92 6.85
N ASP A 246 -27.85 13.28 6.05
CA ASP A 246 -28.23 12.73 4.74
C ASP A 246 -28.60 11.25 4.86
N GLU A 247 -27.71 10.47 5.45
CA GLU A 247 -27.89 9.03 5.58
C GLU A 247 -27.15 8.48 6.81
N VAL A 248 -27.69 7.40 7.37
CA VAL A 248 -27.01 6.56 8.38
C VAL A 248 -26.94 5.14 7.88
N ILE A 249 -25.74 4.62 7.78
CA ILE A 249 -25.48 3.22 7.46
C ILE A 249 -25.22 2.49 8.77
N GLN A 250 -26.10 1.56 9.12
CA GLN A 250 -26.03 0.80 10.37
C GLN A 250 -25.41 -0.57 10.18
N GLY A 251 -24.72 -1.07 11.21
CA GLY A 251 -24.11 -2.40 11.23
C GLY A 251 -22.82 -2.52 10.43
N ILE A 252 -22.27 -1.40 9.96
CA ILE A 252 -20.98 -1.34 9.28
C ILE A 252 -20.26 -0.06 9.73
N GLY A 253 -19.12 -0.24 10.36
CA GLY A 253 -18.27 0.86 10.80
C GLY A 253 -16.83 0.68 10.38
N CYS A 254 -15.94 1.43 11.00
CA CYS A 254 -14.51 1.44 10.69
C CYS A 254 -13.68 0.93 11.88
N VAL A 255 -12.75 0.02 11.61
CA VAL A 255 -11.85 -0.56 12.63
C VAL A 255 -10.72 0.41 13.01
N SER A 256 -10.22 1.19 12.05
CA SER A 256 -9.07 2.07 12.26
C SER A 256 -9.17 3.31 11.39
N ARG A 257 -8.98 4.50 12.01
CA ARG A 257 -8.92 5.79 11.30
C ARG A 257 -7.87 5.82 10.18
N ASP A 258 -6.76 5.12 10.40
CA ASP A 258 -5.62 5.11 9.48
C ASP A 258 -5.81 4.11 8.33
N SER A 259 -6.95 3.41 8.26
CA SER A 259 -7.32 2.55 7.13
C SER A 259 -8.04 3.28 6.01
N ILE A 260 -8.54 4.49 6.26
CA ILE A 260 -9.36 5.22 5.29
C ILE A 260 -8.49 5.94 4.28
N GLN A 261 -8.75 5.70 2.99
CA GLN A 261 -8.07 6.36 1.88
C GLN A 261 -9.06 6.73 0.79
N SER A 262 -8.90 7.96 0.26
CA SER A 262 -9.63 8.40 -0.93
C SER A 262 -8.97 7.84 -2.18
N ILE A 263 -9.74 7.14 -3.01
CA ILE A 263 -9.28 6.46 -4.23
C ILE A 263 -10.13 6.95 -5.39
N GLY A 264 -9.70 8.03 -6.02
CA GLY A 264 -10.52 8.72 -7.03
C GLY A 264 -11.81 9.24 -6.40
N ASP A 265 -12.95 8.80 -6.94
CA ASP A 265 -14.27 9.18 -6.44
C ASP A 265 -14.80 8.24 -5.34
N ASP A 266 -14.02 7.24 -4.95
CA ASP A 266 -14.39 6.24 -3.95
C ASP A 266 -13.58 6.43 -2.65
N LEU A 267 -14.08 5.88 -1.56
CA LEU A 267 -13.43 5.90 -0.25
C LEU A 267 -13.31 4.47 0.26
N TYR A 268 -12.08 3.96 0.37
CA TYR A 268 -11.82 2.64 0.94
C TYR A 268 -11.55 2.74 2.43
N PHE A 269 -12.11 1.83 3.19
CA PHE A 269 -11.91 1.71 4.64
C PHE A 269 -11.96 0.25 5.09
N LEU A 270 -11.36 -0.04 6.23
CA LEU A 270 -11.38 -1.34 6.85
C LEU A 270 -12.54 -1.43 7.84
N SER A 271 -13.48 -2.32 7.57
CA SER A 271 -14.51 -2.72 8.52
C SER A 271 -14.12 -4.03 9.22
N ASP A 272 -14.87 -4.44 10.22
CA ASP A 272 -14.73 -5.73 10.92
C ASP A 272 -14.85 -6.96 10.02
N THR A 273 -15.54 -6.81 8.89
CA THR A 273 -15.81 -7.88 7.90
C THR A 273 -14.89 -7.83 6.69
N GLY A 274 -14.03 -6.81 6.56
CA GLY A 274 -13.09 -6.66 5.46
C GLY A 274 -12.97 -5.23 4.92
N VAL A 275 -12.24 -5.07 3.82
CA VAL A 275 -12.11 -3.78 3.14
C VAL A 275 -13.37 -3.48 2.35
N ARG A 276 -13.93 -2.31 2.60
CA ARG A 276 -15.16 -1.83 1.94
C ARG A 276 -14.93 -0.50 1.25
N SER A 277 -15.85 -0.16 0.34
CA SER A 277 -15.85 1.11 -0.37
C SER A 277 -17.19 1.81 -0.22
N LEU A 278 -17.16 3.14 -0.06
CA LEU A 278 -18.31 4.00 -0.14
C LEU A 278 -18.46 4.52 -1.57
N TYR A 279 -19.16 3.80 -2.41
CA TYR A 279 -19.42 4.21 -3.78
C TYR A 279 -20.82 4.79 -3.91
N ARG A 280 -20.95 6.00 -4.42
CA ARG A 280 -22.24 6.63 -4.71
C ARG A 280 -22.68 6.29 -6.13
N THR A 281 -23.71 5.47 -6.26
CA THR A 281 -24.37 5.27 -7.55
C THR A 281 -25.34 6.43 -7.80
N ALA A 282 -25.19 7.11 -8.92
CA ALA A 282 -26.03 8.24 -9.33
C ALA A 282 -27.52 7.88 -9.52
N GLN A 283 -27.88 6.60 -9.50
CA GLN A 283 -29.23 6.14 -9.83
C GLN A 283 -30.19 5.97 -8.64
N LEU A 284 -29.72 5.92 -7.40
CA LEU A 284 -30.58 5.49 -6.29
C LEU A 284 -30.54 6.38 -5.04
N ASP A 285 -29.74 7.46 -5.03
CA ASP A 285 -29.49 8.26 -3.81
C ASP A 285 -29.08 7.44 -2.56
N LYS A 286 -28.64 6.21 -2.78
CA LYS A 286 -28.15 5.29 -1.76
C LYS A 286 -26.66 5.10 -1.89
N LEU A 287 -25.98 4.84 -0.78
CA LEU A 287 -24.56 4.52 -0.73
C LEU A 287 -24.38 2.99 -0.65
N PRO A 288 -24.15 2.28 -1.76
CA PRO A 288 -23.90 0.86 -1.69
C PRO A 288 -22.51 0.61 -1.13
N LEU A 289 -22.43 -0.21 -0.09
CA LEU A 289 -21.17 -0.70 0.45
C LEU A 289 -20.73 -1.94 -0.30
N THR A 290 -19.62 -1.81 -1.03
CA THR A 290 -19.06 -2.93 -1.80
C THR A 290 -17.82 -3.48 -1.10
N GLU A 291 -17.83 -4.75 -0.77
CA GLU A 291 -16.67 -5.44 -0.21
C GLU A 291 -15.61 -5.64 -1.29
N LYS A 292 -14.37 -5.17 -1.03
CA LYS A 292 -13.23 -5.23 -1.96
C LYS A 292 -12.27 -6.38 -1.66
N SER A 293 -12.44 -7.06 -0.53
CA SER A 293 -11.55 -8.10 -0.02
C SER A 293 -12.15 -9.50 -0.02
N VAL A 294 -13.22 -9.73 -0.76
CA VAL A 294 -13.94 -11.03 -0.79
C VAL A 294 -13.01 -12.21 -1.03
N THR A 295 -11.98 -12.04 -1.87
CA THR A 295 -11.05 -13.11 -2.25
C THR A 295 -10.05 -13.51 -1.15
N ILE A 296 -9.92 -12.68 -0.09
CA ILE A 296 -9.01 -12.94 1.04
C ILE A 296 -9.72 -12.78 2.40
N LYS A 297 -11.04 -12.88 2.42
CA LYS A 297 -11.88 -12.50 3.56
C LYS A 297 -11.48 -13.12 4.88
N ASP A 298 -11.38 -14.44 4.95
CA ASP A 298 -11.10 -15.15 6.21
C ASP A 298 -9.70 -14.84 6.74
N GLU A 299 -8.71 -14.75 5.85
CA GLU A 299 -7.35 -14.36 6.20
C GLU A 299 -7.31 -12.92 6.74
N LEU A 300 -8.04 -12.02 6.10
CA LEU A 300 -8.11 -10.63 6.50
C LEU A 300 -8.81 -10.47 7.86
N ILE A 301 -9.94 -11.14 8.08
CA ILE A 301 -10.65 -11.14 9.37
C ILE A 301 -9.75 -11.67 10.50
N ALA A 302 -8.98 -12.73 10.26
CA ALA A 302 -8.04 -13.26 11.23
C ALA A 302 -6.96 -12.23 11.61
N ASN A 303 -6.51 -11.41 10.67
CA ASN A 303 -5.59 -10.31 10.93
C ASN A 303 -6.26 -9.14 11.67
N ILE A 304 -7.48 -8.76 11.31
CA ILE A 304 -8.26 -7.72 12.00
C ILE A 304 -8.41 -8.09 13.49
N ASN A 305 -8.85 -9.31 13.78
CA ASN A 305 -9.07 -9.77 15.16
C ASN A 305 -7.80 -9.88 16.00
N GLY A 306 -6.65 -9.91 15.37
CA GLY A 306 -5.37 -10.07 16.05
C GLY A 306 -4.45 -8.86 16.02
N SER A 307 -4.88 -7.74 15.42
CA SER A 307 -4.08 -6.52 15.29
C SER A 307 -4.74 -5.34 15.99
N THR A 308 -3.92 -4.56 16.67
CA THR A 308 -4.32 -3.28 17.29
C THR A 308 -3.80 -2.08 16.50
N ASN A 309 -2.97 -2.30 15.50
CA ASN A 309 -2.33 -1.22 14.75
C ASN A 309 -2.38 -1.49 13.24
N VAL A 310 -3.22 -0.74 12.57
CA VAL A 310 -3.43 -0.81 11.12
C VAL A 310 -3.02 0.53 10.50
N LYS A 311 -2.26 0.47 9.42
CA LYS A 311 -1.84 1.65 8.64
C LYS A 311 -2.15 1.44 7.17
N SER A 312 -2.52 2.51 6.50
CA SER A 312 -2.75 2.46 5.06
C SER A 312 -2.17 3.67 4.34
N SER A 313 -2.00 3.51 3.04
CA SER A 313 -1.64 4.60 2.14
C SER A 313 -2.09 4.28 0.73
N PHE A 314 -2.49 5.29 -0.02
CA PHE A 314 -2.80 5.15 -1.43
C PHE A 314 -1.68 5.72 -2.28
N MET A 315 -1.08 4.88 -3.12
CA MET A 315 -0.04 5.27 -4.08
C MET A 315 -0.68 5.73 -5.38
N LEU A 316 -0.90 7.02 -5.52
CA LEU A 316 -1.58 7.60 -6.68
C LEU A 316 -0.94 7.22 -8.02
N ASN A 317 0.41 7.19 -8.09
CA ASN A 317 1.14 6.91 -9.33
C ASN A 317 0.96 5.49 -9.85
N GLU A 318 0.77 4.52 -8.96
CA GLU A 318 0.69 3.09 -9.29
C GLU A 318 -0.74 2.55 -9.10
N GLY A 319 -1.66 3.38 -8.53
CA GLY A 319 -3.03 2.98 -8.24
C GLY A 319 -3.14 1.87 -7.18
N LEU A 320 -2.19 1.83 -6.24
CA LEU A 320 -2.12 0.80 -5.21
C LEU A 320 -2.62 1.32 -3.87
N TYR A 321 -3.64 0.69 -3.31
CA TYR A 321 -4.02 0.86 -1.92
C TYR A 321 -3.30 -0.17 -1.07
N LEU A 322 -2.47 0.30 -0.15
CA LEU A 322 -1.68 -0.49 0.78
C LEU A 322 -2.39 -0.52 2.13
N LEU A 323 -2.56 -1.71 2.69
CA LEU A 323 -3.14 -1.92 4.01
C LEU A 323 -2.19 -2.81 4.84
N SER A 324 -1.53 -2.23 5.82
CA SER A 324 -0.53 -2.91 6.64
C SER A 324 -1.05 -3.19 8.04
N PHE A 325 -0.99 -4.45 8.44
CA PHE A 325 -1.17 -4.89 9.83
C PHE A 325 0.19 -4.93 10.50
N VAL A 326 0.51 -3.84 11.18
CA VAL A 326 1.85 -3.58 11.72
C VAL A 326 2.30 -4.69 12.67
N ASP A 327 1.41 -5.15 13.56
CA ASP A 327 1.69 -6.17 14.56
C ASP A 327 1.83 -7.58 13.96
N ARG A 328 1.43 -7.78 12.70
CA ARG A 328 1.43 -9.05 11.98
C ARG A 328 2.47 -9.13 10.87
N ASN A 329 3.17 -8.03 10.60
CA ASN A 329 4.11 -7.90 9.49
C ASN A 329 3.55 -8.38 8.15
N VAL A 330 2.30 -8.05 7.86
CA VAL A 330 1.67 -8.32 6.57
C VAL A 330 1.10 -7.03 6.00
N THR A 331 1.39 -6.78 4.74
CA THR A 331 0.83 -5.66 3.98
C THR A 331 0.07 -6.22 2.79
N TYR A 332 -1.24 -6.03 2.78
CA TYR A 332 -2.07 -6.32 1.61
C TYR A 332 -1.99 -5.15 0.64
N VAL A 333 -1.89 -5.48 -0.64
CA VAL A 333 -1.78 -4.51 -1.72
C VAL A 333 -2.93 -4.74 -2.68
N PHE A 334 -3.80 -3.74 -2.77
CA PHE A 334 -4.96 -3.74 -3.65
C PHE A 334 -4.63 -2.88 -4.86
N ASP A 335 -4.47 -3.51 -6.01
CA ASP A 335 -4.30 -2.81 -7.28
C ASP A 335 -5.67 -2.40 -7.82
N THR A 336 -5.96 -1.12 -7.72
CA THR A 336 -7.25 -0.53 -8.08
C THR A 336 -7.35 -0.18 -9.57
N THR A 337 -6.27 -0.33 -10.32
CA THR A 337 -6.23 -0.02 -11.77
C THR A 337 -6.99 -1.06 -12.60
N PHE A 338 -7.27 -2.22 -12.03
CA PHE A 338 -7.93 -3.32 -12.71
C PHE A 338 -9.02 -3.93 -11.84
N LYS A 339 -10.16 -4.25 -12.45
CA LYS A 339 -11.24 -5.01 -11.80
C LYS A 339 -11.17 -6.46 -12.23
N THR A 340 -11.20 -7.34 -11.26
CA THR A 340 -11.22 -8.80 -11.48
C THR A 340 -12.61 -9.26 -11.94
N GLU A 341 -12.73 -10.54 -12.29
CA GLU A 341 -14.01 -11.19 -12.60
C GLU A 341 -15.03 -11.13 -11.44
N LYS A 342 -14.54 -10.96 -10.20
CA LYS A 342 -15.36 -10.77 -8.99
C LYS A 342 -15.62 -9.30 -8.65
N GLU A 343 -15.33 -8.37 -9.57
CA GLU A 343 -15.46 -6.92 -9.40
C GLU A 343 -14.61 -6.33 -8.25
N THR A 344 -13.63 -7.09 -7.78
CA THR A 344 -12.67 -6.67 -6.77
C THR A 344 -11.38 -6.16 -7.41
N PRO A 345 -10.56 -5.34 -6.72
CA PRO A 345 -9.19 -5.07 -7.15
C PRO A 345 -8.34 -6.35 -7.12
N ARG A 346 -7.25 -6.38 -7.89
CA ARG A 346 -6.24 -7.44 -7.75
C ARG A 346 -5.53 -7.32 -6.41
N ILE A 347 -5.34 -8.43 -5.73
CA ILE A 347 -4.72 -8.43 -4.41
C ILE A 347 -3.39 -9.19 -4.47
N SER A 348 -2.38 -8.65 -3.79
CA SER A 348 -1.12 -9.32 -3.49
C SER A 348 -0.69 -9.02 -2.06
N LYS A 349 0.34 -9.70 -1.57
CA LYS A 349 0.90 -9.47 -0.22
C LYS A 349 2.34 -9.03 -0.33
N TRP A 350 2.75 -8.07 0.50
CA TRP A 350 4.15 -7.72 0.68
C TRP A 350 4.59 -8.09 2.09
N ASN A 351 5.71 -8.78 2.16
CA ASN A 351 6.37 -9.18 3.39
C ASN A 351 7.73 -8.49 3.46
N PHE A 352 8.06 -7.99 4.64
CA PHE A 352 9.31 -7.28 4.88
C PHE A 352 10.14 -8.02 5.94
N ALA A 353 11.46 -7.87 5.90
CA ALA A 353 12.31 -8.37 6.96
C ALA A 353 12.03 -7.63 8.27
N ASP A 354 12.35 -8.25 9.42
CA ASP A 354 11.99 -7.74 10.75
C ASP A 354 12.45 -6.30 11.02
N ASN A 355 13.62 -5.92 10.52
CA ASN A 355 14.13 -4.55 10.66
C ASN A 355 13.50 -3.53 9.69
N ARG A 356 12.65 -3.97 8.77
CA ARG A 356 12.01 -3.15 7.72
C ARG A 356 10.49 -3.14 7.80
N GLN A 357 9.94 -3.73 8.85
CA GLN A 357 8.48 -3.76 9.04
C GLN A 357 7.92 -2.34 9.06
N PRO A 358 6.86 -2.07 8.28
CA PRO A 358 6.19 -0.79 8.31
C PRO A 358 5.61 -0.49 9.69
N ALA A 359 5.82 0.71 10.19
CA ALA A 359 5.12 1.28 11.34
C ALA A 359 4.19 2.42 10.91
N SER A 360 4.50 3.05 9.78
CA SER A 360 3.65 4.03 9.11
C SER A 360 3.88 4.01 7.60
N LEU A 361 2.86 4.41 6.85
CA LEU A 361 2.87 4.51 5.40
C LEU A 361 2.38 5.90 5.01
N THR A 362 3.08 6.58 4.13
CA THR A 362 2.69 7.91 3.66
C THR A 362 3.12 8.08 2.21
N TYR A 363 2.17 8.44 1.35
CA TYR A 363 2.49 8.83 -0.01
C TYR A 363 2.78 10.33 -0.05
N THR A 364 3.89 10.71 -0.67
CA THR A 364 4.32 12.10 -0.87
C THR A 364 4.50 12.37 -2.35
N GLU A 365 4.26 13.62 -2.76
CA GLU A 365 4.50 14.00 -4.16
C GLU A 365 5.99 14.00 -4.51
N THR A 366 6.85 14.32 -3.54
CA THR A 366 8.28 14.48 -3.76
C THR A 366 9.02 13.14 -3.84
N TYR A 367 8.72 12.21 -2.94
CA TYR A 367 9.47 10.96 -2.76
C TYR A 367 8.65 9.70 -3.09
N GLY A 368 7.38 9.85 -3.47
CA GLY A 368 6.47 8.73 -3.63
C GLY A 368 6.11 8.10 -2.28
N LEU A 369 6.06 6.76 -2.21
CA LEU A 369 5.76 6.06 -0.97
C LEU A 369 6.95 6.12 0.00
N LEU A 370 6.70 6.68 1.16
CA LEU A 370 7.56 6.63 2.33
C LEU A 370 7.05 5.59 3.32
N VAL A 371 7.96 4.81 3.86
CA VAL A 371 7.69 3.77 4.86
C VAL A 371 8.47 4.11 6.13
N GLY A 372 7.75 4.51 7.17
CA GLY A 372 8.30 4.62 8.51
C GLY A 372 8.41 3.22 9.11
N GLN A 373 9.58 2.87 9.62
CA GLN A 373 9.90 1.52 10.05
C GLN A 373 9.87 1.36 11.57
N GLN A 374 9.64 0.13 12.01
CA GLN A 374 9.74 -0.25 13.43
C GLN A 374 11.15 0.00 14.00
N SER A 375 12.17 -0.09 13.15
CA SER A 375 13.57 0.15 13.49
C SER A 375 13.95 1.63 13.68
N GLY A 376 13.01 2.56 13.53
CA GLY A 376 13.25 4.00 13.64
C GLY A 376 13.87 4.63 12.40
N ARG A 377 13.72 4.02 11.25
CA ARG A 377 14.17 4.55 9.96
C ARG A 377 13.00 4.92 9.07
N VAL A 378 13.27 5.77 8.10
CA VAL A 378 12.35 6.03 6.97
C VAL A 378 12.98 5.47 5.71
N ALA A 379 12.19 4.71 4.96
CA ALA A 379 12.61 4.14 3.69
C ALA A 379 11.76 4.69 2.54
N THR A 380 12.40 4.87 1.38
CA THR A 380 11.74 5.17 0.10
C THR A 380 11.49 3.87 -0.67
N TYR A 381 10.35 3.80 -1.36
CA TYR A 381 9.98 2.66 -2.20
C TYR A 381 10.62 2.80 -3.59
N GLU A 382 11.86 2.32 -3.72
CA GLU A 382 12.64 2.45 -4.96
C GLU A 382 13.62 1.29 -5.16
N GLY A 383 14.05 1.08 -6.42
CA GLY A 383 14.99 0.02 -6.76
C GLY A 383 14.40 -1.38 -6.63
N TYR A 384 15.24 -2.42 -6.64
CA TYR A 384 14.84 -3.83 -6.54
C TYR A 384 15.72 -4.62 -5.56
N TYR A 385 16.32 -3.91 -4.62
CA TYR A 385 16.93 -4.43 -3.39
C TYR A 385 16.25 -3.76 -2.21
N ASP A 386 16.19 -4.46 -1.11
CA ASP A 386 15.99 -3.82 0.18
C ASP A 386 17.35 -3.32 0.66
N VAL A 387 17.51 -2.00 0.78
CA VAL A 387 18.80 -1.39 1.04
C VAL A 387 18.85 -0.85 2.45
N ASP A 388 19.79 -1.35 3.26
CA ASP A 388 20.07 -0.81 4.59
C ASP A 388 21.14 0.28 4.50
N TYR A 389 20.96 1.32 5.28
CA TYR A 389 21.92 2.39 5.48
C TYR A 389 22.51 2.31 6.88
N SER A 390 23.84 2.17 6.97
CA SER A 390 24.55 2.04 8.25
C SER A 390 25.35 3.28 8.69
N GLY A 391 25.18 4.41 7.97
CA GLY A 391 25.94 5.66 8.20
C GLY A 391 27.13 5.78 7.29
N SER A 392 27.71 6.98 7.21
CA SER A 392 28.92 7.30 6.43
C SER A 392 28.88 6.81 4.97
N SER A 393 27.72 6.92 4.33
CA SER A 393 27.47 6.47 2.94
C SER A 393 27.65 4.96 2.71
N VAL A 394 27.57 4.15 3.76
CA VAL A 394 27.64 2.67 3.63
C VAL A 394 26.25 2.09 3.46
N TYR A 395 26.06 1.36 2.36
CA TYR A 395 24.81 0.71 2.00
C TYR A 395 24.99 -0.81 1.91
N THR A 396 24.06 -1.55 2.48
CA THR A 396 23.98 -3.00 2.34
C THR A 396 22.76 -3.34 1.49
N TYR A 397 22.98 -4.03 0.37
CA TYR A 397 21.96 -4.43 -0.58
C TYR A 397 21.47 -5.85 -0.24
N ASN A 398 20.22 -5.95 0.17
CA ASN A 398 19.63 -7.22 0.57
C ASN A 398 18.60 -7.68 -0.47
N SER A 399 18.75 -8.91 -0.90
CA SER A 399 17.76 -9.58 -1.76
C SER A 399 16.51 -9.91 -0.95
N TYR A 400 15.35 -9.87 -1.58
CA TYR A 400 14.11 -10.37 -1.02
C TYR A 400 13.51 -11.43 -1.94
N THR A 401 12.68 -12.29 -1.37
CA THR A 401 12.04 -13.39 -2.10
C THR A 401 10.72 -12.93 -2.69
N VAL A 402 10.49 -13.31 -3.93
CA VAL A 402 9.22 -13.16 -4.64
C VAL A 402 8.64 -14.54 -4.87
N ASN A 403 7.44 -14.79 -4.37
CA ASN A 403 6.81 -16.10 -4.46
C ASN A 403 5.36 -15.99 -4.91
N PHE A 404 5.00 -16.78 -5.91
CA PHE A 404 3.60 -16.94 -6.29
C PHE A 404 3.30 -18.38 -6.71
N SER A 405 2.07 -18.80 -6.50
CA SER A 405 1.61 -20.14 -6.83
C SER A 405 0.30 -20.10 -7.59
N THR A 406 0.24 -20.85 -8.67
CA THR A 406 -1.00 -21.04 -9.44
C THR A 406 -2.00 -21.87 -8.67
N VAL A 407 -3.21 -21.87 -9.12
CA VAL A 407 -4.23 -22.87 -8.79
C VAL A 407 -3.87 -24.23 -9.39
N TRP A 408 -4.66 -25.26 -9.08
CA TRP A 408 -4.56 -26.53 -9.75
C TRP A 408 -5.16 -26.44 -11.17
N ILE A 409 -4.31 -26.52 -12.19
CA ILE A 409 -4.68 -26.43 -13.59
C ILE A 409 -5.07 -27.82 -14.09
N ASP A 410 -6.28 -27.98 -14.57
CA ASP A 410 -6.78 -29.21 -15.17
C ASP A 410 -6.25 -29.35 -16.62
N LEU A 411 -5.62 -30.47 -16.93
CA LEU A 411 -5.00 -30.75 -18.24
C LEU A 411 -5.87 -31.66 -19.13
N GLY A 412 -6.92 -32.24 -18.61
CA GLY A 412 -7.70 -33.22 -19.34
C GLY A 412 -9.12 -33.43 -18.83
N GLN A 413 -9.76 -32.34 -18.39
CA GLN A 413 -11.13 -32.37 -17.86
C GLN A 413 -11.31 -33.37 -16.68
N GLY A 414 -10.27 -33.56 -15.87
CA GLY A 414 -10.29 -34.44 -14.69
C GLY A 414 -10.29 -35.93 -14.98
N ILE A 415 -10.46 -36.35 -16.23
CA ILE A 415 -10.66 -37.75 -16.62
C ILE A 415 -9.38 -38.36 -17.21
N GLN A 416 -8.72 -37.63 -18.10
CA GLN A 416 -7.54 -38.11 -18.81
C GLN A 416 -6.25 -37.53 -18.25
N SER A 417 -5.19 -38.33 -18.18
CA SER A 417 -3.85 -37.84 -17.85
C SER A 417 -3.11 -37.44 -19.13
N SER A 418 -2.52 -36.27 -19.09
CA SER A 418 -1.69 -35.75 -20.18
C SER A 418 -0.20 -36.04 -19.94
N ILE A 419 0.55 -36.35 -21.00
CA ILE A 419 2.00 -36.55 -20.93
C ILE A 419 2.67 -35.19 -20.97
N LEU A 420 3.28 -34.77 -19.88
CA LEU A 420 3.98 -33.50 -19.78
C LEU A 420 5.31 -33.56 -20.56
N LYS A 421 5.53 -32.60 -21.45
CA LYS A 421 6.76 -32.49 -22.23
C LYS A 421 7.65 -31.32 -21.82
N ARG A 422 7.10 -30.12 -21.83
CA ARG A 422 7.87 -28.91 -21.54
C ARG A 422 7.01 -27.83 -20.92
N LEU A 423 7.63 -27.06 -20.02
CA LEU A 423 7.15 -25.76 -19.58
C LEU A 423 8.00 -24.70 -20.26
N VAL A 424 7.39 -23.81 -21.01
CA VAL A 424 8.04 -22.68 -21.67
C VAL A 424 7.57 -21.40 -21.01
N MET A 425 8.49 -20.55 -20.62
CA MET A 425 8.18 -19.25 -20.05
C MET A 425 8.96 -18.14 -20.75
N VAL A 426 8.34 -17.00 -20.91
CA VAL A 426 8.98 -15.78 -21.38
C VAL A 426 9.04 -14.79 -20.23
N VAL A 427 10.23 -14.31 -19.93
CA VAL A 427 10.51 -13.36 -18.84
C VAL A 427 11.16 -12.12 -19.43
N ALA A 428 10.82 -10.96 -18.88
CA ALA A 428 11.48 -9.70 -19.18
C ALA A 428 12.30 -9.25 -17.97
N GLY A 429 13.57 -8.86 -18.18
CA GLY A 429 14.44 -8.38 -17.12
C GLY A 429 15.01 -9.49 -16.23
N GLY A 430 15.23 -9.19 -14.93
CA GLY A 430 15.68 -10.16 -13.93
C GLY A 430 17.12 -10.62 -14.07
N GLN A 431 18.02 -9.74 -14.50
CA GLN A 431 19.43 -10.08 -14.69
C GLN A 431 20.04 -10.67 -13.42
N GLY A 432 20.66 -11.86 -13.53
CA GLY A 432 21.28 -12.58 -12.42
C GLY A 432 20.31 -13.13 -11.36
N THR A 433 19.01 -12.88 -11.48
CA THR A 433 18.00 -13.37 -10.55
C THR A 433 17.92 -14.89 -10.58
N ASP A 434 18.03 -15.51 -9.41
CA ASP A 434 17.87 -16.95 -9.26
C ASP A 434 16.38 -17.28 -9.10
N VAL A 435 15.89 -18.25 -9.86
CA VAL A 435 14.50 -18.70 -9.84
C VAL A 435 14.42 -20.20 -9.67
N GLY A 436 13.63 -20.62 -8.71
CA GLY A 436 13.17 -21.99 -8.54
C GLY A 436 11.74 -22.15 -9.03
N ILE A 437 11.47 -23.19 -9.78
CA ILE A 437 10.11 -23.56 -10.16
C ILE A 437 9.82 -24.94 -9.59
N ARG A 438 8.75 -25.01 -8.81
CA ARG A 438 8.25 -26.27 -8.24
C ARG A 438 6.99 -26.67 -8.98
N LEU A 439 7.00 -27.84 -9.57
CA LEU A 439 5.83 -28.42 -10.21
C LEU A 439 5.27 -29.55 -9.34
N TYR A 440 4.02 -29.40 -8.96
CA TYR A 440 3.24 -30.37 -8.22
C TYR A 440 2.25 -31.05 -9.18
N LYS A 441 1.94 -32.33 -8.95
CA LYS A 441 1.04 -33.14 -9.75
C LYS A 441 -0.03 -33.77 -8.89
N ASP A 442 -1.24 -33.85 -9.43
CA ASP A 442 -2.35 -34.66 -8.91
C ASP A 442 -2.56 -34.52 -7.39
N PHE A 443 -2.55 -33.28 -6.90
CA PHE A 443 -2.74 -32.89 -5.48
C PHE A 443 -1.63 -33.36 -4.52
N GLU A 444 -0.50 -33.85 -5.02
CA GLU A 444 0.63 -34.20 -4.17
C GLU A 444 1.25 -32.94 -3.51
N MET A 445 1.73 -33.11 -2.28
CA MET A 445 2.35 -32.01 -1.52
C MET A 445 3.87 -31.90 -1.77
N ILE A 446 4.47 -32.90 -2.39
CA ILE A 446 5.90 -32.92 -2.72
C ILE A 446 6.07 -32.57 -4.19
N PRO A 447 6.92 -31.57 -4.52
CA PRO A 447 7.15 -31.22 -5.91
C PRO A 447 7.86 -32.34 -6.66
N LYS A 448 7.39 -32.68 -7.85
CA LYS A 448 8.00 -33.69 -8.71
C LYS A 448 9.19 -33.17 -9.49
N ILE A 449 9.18 -31.86 -9.77
CA ILE A 449 10.25 -31.18 -10.50
C ILE A 449 10.52 -29.87 -9.78
N SER A 450 11.79 -29.60 -9.50
CA SER A 450 12.21 -28.39 -8.80
C SER A 450 13.53 -27.83 -9.36
N PRO A 451 13.57 -27.44 -10.65
CA PRO A 451 14.75 -26.84 -11.24
C PRO A 451 14.99 -25.43 -10.68
N THR A 452 16.26 -25.10 -10.51
CA THR A 452 16.71 -23.73 -10.23
C THR A 452 17.57 -23.24 -11.38
N PHE A 453 17.36 -22.00 -11.81
CA PHE A 453 18.12 -21.39 -12.90
C PHE A 453 18.15 -19.87 -12.76
N LYS A 454 19.06 -19.23 -13.49
CA LYS A 454 19.10 -17.77 -13.61
C LYS A 454 18.17 -17.29 -14.70
N LEU A 455 17.32 -16.30 -14.41
CA LEU A 455 16.39 -15.72 -15.39
C LEU A 455 17.13 -15.21 -16.63
N ASN A 456 18.05 -14.29 -16.42
CA ASN A 456 18.96 -13.81 -17.44
C ASN A 456 20.38 -13.93 -16.92
N PRO A 457 21.33 -14.42 -17.73
CA PRO A 457 22.72 -14.44 -17.31
C PRO A 457 23.17 -12.99 -17.03
N THR A 458 23.97 -12.83 -16.00
CA THR A 458 24.64 -11.56 -15.73
C THR A 458 25.56 -11.28 -16.91
N LEU A 459 25.26 -10.25 -17.68
CA LEU A 459 26.23 -9.74 -18.63
C LEU A 459 27.36 -9.12 -17.81
N SER A 460 28.59 -9.57 -18.02
CA SER A 460 29.77 -8.93 -17.45
C SER A 460 29.95 -7.60 -18.15
N GLY A 461 29.46 -6.53 -17.55
CA GLY A 461 29.52 -5.19 -18.10
C GLY A 461 28.36 -4.32 -17.66
N GLU A 462 28.55 -3.02 -17.71
CA GLU A 462 27.54 -2.03 -17.43
C GLU A 462 26.30 -2.18 -18.33
N PRO A 463 25.09 -1.73 -17.89
CA PRO A 463 23.94 -1.70 -18.76
C PRO A 463 24.30 -0.98 -20.04
N SER A 464 24.02 -1.59 -21.19
CA SER A 464 24.34 -1.03 -22.49
C SER A 464 23.49 0.21 -22.74
N TYR A 465 24.10 1.36 -22.68
CA TYR A 465 23.53 2.61 -23.17
C TYR A 465 23.66 2.65 -24.71
N TRP A 466 22.82 3.44 -25.35
CA TRP A 466 23.02 3.74 -26.77
C TRP A 466 24.45 4.27 -26.99
N GLY A 467 25.24 3.53 -27.79
CA GLY A 467 26.66 3.84 -27.99
C GLY A 467 27.64 3.19 -27.01
N ALA A 468 27.19 2.41 -26.02
CA ALA A 468 28.08 1.63 -25.16
C ALA A 468 28.71 0.46 -25.93
N THR A 469 29.89 -0.01 -25.49
CA THR A 469 30.69 -1.05 -26.14
C THR A 469 29.93 -2.37 -26.40
N PHE A 470 28.87 -2.62 -25.64
CA PHE A 470 28.03 -3.83 -25.77
C PHE A 470 26.59 -3.49 -26.23
N ALA A 471 26.35 -2.31 -26.80
CA ALA A 471 25.06 -1.98 -27.35
C ALA A 471 24.76 -2.84 -28.59
N LYS A 472 23.49 -3.20 -28.79
CA LYS A 472 23.04 -4.02 -29.92
C LYS A 472 23.40 -3.40 -31.30
N TYR A 473 23.64 -2.11 -31.35
CA TYR A 473 23.97 -1.35 -32.54
C TYR A 473 25.47 -0.97 -32.65
N GLY A 474 26.32 -1.56 -31.79
CA GLY A 474 27.76 -1.36 -31.81
C GLY A 474 28.25 -0.09 -31.08
N PRO A 475 29.55 -0.02 -30.77
CA PRO A 475 30.16 1.14 -30.15
C PRO A 475 30.25 2.29 -31.16
N LEU A 476 29.85 3.48 -30.76
CA LEU A 476 30.22 4.68 -31.46
C LEU A 476 31.70 4.97 -31.17
N THR A 477 32.55 4.67 -32.11
CA THR A 477 33.98 4.94 -32.03
C THR A 477 34.23 6.44 -31.80
N GLY A 478 34.85 6.79 -30.67
CA GLY A 478 35.28 8.14 -30.34
C GLY A 478 34.46 8.87 -29.30
N HIS A 479 33.42 8.26 -28.72
CA HIS A 479 32.63 8.87 -27.64
C HIS A 479 32.64 8.00 -26.38
N THR A 480 33.30 8.48 -25.34
CA THR A 480 33.20 7.95 -23.98
C THR A 480 32.03 8.66 -23.28
N HIS A 481 30.89 7.98 -23.13
CA HIS A 481 29.77 8.48 -22.32
C HIS A 481 29.90 7.96 -20.91
N THR A 482 30.15 8.84 -19.96
CA THR A 482 30.04 8.53 -18.53
C THR A 482 28.58 8.76 -18.10
N ALA A 483 28.07 7.90 -17.24
CA ALA A 483 26.69 7.96 -16.72
C ALA A 483 26.31 9.32 -16.11
N ALA A 484 27.30 10.11 -15.69
CA ALA A 484 27.12 11.44 -15.12
C ALA A 484 26.78 12.52 -16.17
N THR A 485 27.07 12.30 -17.45
CA THR A 485 26.92 13.33 -18.50
C THR A 485 25.65 13.21 -19.34
N HIS A 486 24.92 12.09 -19.20
CA HIS A 486 23.67 11.87 -19.93
C HIS A 486 22.54 11.34 -19.05
N PRO A 487 21.80 12.20 -18.33
CA PRO A 487 20.63 11.79 -17.56
C PRO A 487 19.53 11.17 -18.43
N ALA A 488 19.53 11.45 -19.74
CA ALA A 488 18.62 10.81 -20.69
C ALA A 488 19.00 9.35 -21.02
N ALA A 489 20.24 8.91 -20.77
CA ALA A 489 20.68 7.53 -21.01
C ALA A 489 19.95 6.53 -20.10
N SER A 490 19.48 6.96 -18.93
CA SER A 490 18.66 6.12 -18.05
C SER A 490 17.26 5.82 -18.62
N LYS A 491 16.75 6.63 -19.54
CA LYS A 491 15.47 6.38 -20.23
C LYS A 491 15.57 5.34 -21.36
N TYR A 492 16.76 5.16 -21.89
CA TYR A 492 17.04 4.24 -23.00
C TYR A 492 17.92 3.06 -22.58
N ALA A 493 18.11 2.86 -21.27
CA ALA A 493 18.69 1.60 -20.78
C ALA A 493 17.90 0.48 -21.45
N PRO A 494 18.57 -0.45 -22.20
CA PRO A 494 17.85 -1.47 -22.91
C PRO A 494 16.99 -2.19 -21.90
N LEU A 495 15.71 -2.24 -22.17
CA LEU A 495 14.83 -3.23 -21.60
C LEU A 495 15.57 -4.54 -21.78
N HIS A 496 16.09 -5.09 -20.70
CA HIS A 496 16.77 -6.36 -20.73
C HIS A 496 15.87 -7.32 -21.48
N GLY A 497 16.32 -7.81 -22.63
CA GLY A 497 15.46 -8.42 -23.62
C GLY A 497 14.65 -9.57 -23.04
N PHE A 498 13.56 -9.84 -23.67
CA PHE A 498 12.76 -11.04 -23.38
C PHE A 498 13.66 -12.27 -23.46
N LYS A 499 13.54 -13.13 -22.46
CA LYS A 499 14.25 -14.40 -22.41
C LYS A 499 13.24 -15.52 -22.31
N GLU A 500 13.31 -16.41 -23.31
CA GLU A 500 12.59 -17.67 -23.23
C GLU A 500 13.39 -18.69 -22.41
N ARG A 501 12.68 -19.41 -21.54
CA ARG A 501 13.19 -20.54 -20.78
C ARG A 501 12.30 -21.74 -21.00
N SER A 502 12.91 -22.84 -21.41
CA SER A 502 12.24 -24.11 -21.62
C SER A 502 12.74 -25.13 -20.59
N ILE A 503 11.83 -25.67 -19.82
CA ILE A 503 12.08 -26.65 -18.77
C ILE A 503 11.49 -27.98 -19.24
N PRO A 504 12.29 -29.05 -19.40
CA PRO A 504 11.77 -30.36 -19.72
C PRO A 504 10.97 -30.89 -18.53
N LEU A 505 9.78 -31.40 -18.83
CA LEU A 505 8.91 -32.06 -17.88
C LEU A 505 8.88 -33.56 -18.20
N ALA A 506 8.57 -34.40 -17.21
CA ALA A 506 8.45 -35.84 -17.39
C ALA A 506 7.24 -36.38 -16.65
N GLY A 507 6.68 -37.47 -17.21
CA GLY A 507 5.58 -38.24 -16.64
C GLY A 507 4.20 -37.67 -16.98
N ASN A 508 3.17 -38.30 -16.44
CA ASN A 508 1.78 -37.98 -16.68
C ASN A 508 1.22 -37.17 -15.50
N ALA A 509 0.21 -36.34 -15.77
CA ALA A 509 -0.56 -35.66 -14.75
C ALA A 509 -1.97 -35.37 -15.28
N LYS A 510 -2.96 -35.34 -14.38
CA LYS A 510 -4.30 -34.80 -14.62
C LYS A 510 -4.35 -33.33 -14.24
N TYR A 511 -3.79 -33.01 -13.08
CA TYR A 511 -3.72 -31.67 -12.52
C TYR A 511 -2.27 -31.29 -12.28
N ILE A 512 -1.94 -30.03 -12.52
CA ILE A 512 -0.64 -29.45 -12.17
C ILE A 512 -0.83 -28.16 -11.38
N ARG A 513 0.11 -27.90 -10.50
CA ARG A 513 0.27 -26.61 -9.80
C ARG A 513 1.71 -26.18 -9.93
N LEU A 514 1.91 -24.94 -10.28
CA LEU A 514 3.23 -24.33 -10.41
C LEU A 514 3.44 -23.34 -9.25
N GLU A 515 4.56 -23.44 -8.59
CA GLU A 515 5.04 -22.48 -7.62
C GLU A 515 6.35 -21.87 -8.12
N TRP A 516 6.38 -20.56 -8.13
CA TRP A 516 7.53 -19.76 -8.52
C TRP A 516 8.16 -19.16 -7.29
N ASP A 517 9.48 -19.29 -7.16
CA ASP A 517 10.28 -18.78 -6.07
C ASP A 517 11.51 -18.07 -6.66
N ALA A 518 11.60 -16.75 -6.50
CA ALA A 518 12.68 -15.94 -7.05
C ALA A 518 13.35 -15.11 -5.96
N VAL A 519 14.67 -15.04 -6.01
CA VAL A 519 15.48 -14.17 -5.14
C VAL A 519 16.01 -13.01 -5.97
N THR A 520 15.59 -11.79 -5.61
CA THR A 520 15.95 -10.58 -6.38
C THR A 520 17.45 -10.30 -6.38
N LYS A 521 17.93 -9.70 -7.46
CA LYS A 521 19.33 -9.28 -7.64
C LYS A 521 19.43 -7.84 -8.12
N GLY A 522 18.50 -6.98 -7.67
CA GLY A 522 18.52 -5.54 -7.97
C GLY A 522 17.92 -5.14 -9.31
N TYR A 523 17.30 -6.06 -10.02
CA TYR A 523 16.69 -5.78 -11.32
C TYR A 523 15.20 -6.10 -11.34
N LYS A 524 14.43 -5.27 -12.03
CA LYS A 524 13.03 -5.57 -12.32
C LYS A 524 12.95 -6.85 -13.13
N ALA A 525 12.05 -7.73 -12.72
CA ALA A 525 11.69 -8.90 -13.50
C ALA A 525 10.17 -8.98 -13.63
N SER A 526 9.71 -9.48 -14.79
CA SER A 526 8.29 -9.74 -15.01
C SER A 526 8.10 -11.00 -15.84
N LEU A 527 7.11 -11.81 -15.47
CA LEU A 527 6.66 -12.95 -16.23
C LEU A 527 5.72 -12.46 -17.34
N GLN A 528 6.06 -12.70 -18.60
CA GLN A 528 5.32 -12.24 -19.76
C GLN A 528 4.32 -13.28 -20.27
N SER A 529 4.74 -14.52 -20.36
CA SER A 529 3.89 -15.64 -20.74
C SER A 529 4.38 -16.95 -20.15
N LEU A 530 3.47 -17.89 -20.02
CA LEU A 530 3.72 -19.25 -19.60
C LEU A 530 2.97 -20.19 -20.55
N SER A 531 3.64 -21.19 -21.08
CA SER A 531 3.04 -22.17 -21.98
C SER A 531 3.42 -23.58 -21.54
N LEU A 532 2.44 -24.46 -21.51
CA LEU A 532 2.64 -25.87 -21.20
C LEU A 532 2.45 -26.70 -22.46
N LEU A 533 3.43 -27.56 -22.75
CA LEU A 533 3.39 -28.53 -23.84
C LEU A 533 3.15 -29.93 -23.28
N PHE A 534 2.17 -30.63 -23.79
CA PHE A 534 1.81 -32.01 -23.41
C PHE A 534 1.32 -32.86 -24.57
#